data_c2bba2e9e64c3af24bb82f6272392c28
#
_entry.id   c2bba2e9e64c3af24bb82f6272392c28
#
_cell.length_a   1.000
_cell.length_b   1.000
_cell.length_c   1.000
_cell.angle_alpha   90.00
_cell.angle_beta   90.00
_cell.angle_gamma   90.00
#
_symmetry.space_group_name_H-M   'P 1'
#
loop_
_entity.id
_entity.type
_entity.pdbx_description
1 polymer ?
#
loop_
_entity_poly.entity_id
_entity_poly.type
_entity_poly.pdbx_seq_one_letter_code
_entity_poly.pdbx_strand_id
1 'polypeptide(L)'
;MTVIVPPADVRSRVVELRREIHRHPELGFEETRTQALVERELDELGIEHRRVAKTGVVGVVRGAKPGRVAGLRADMDALPITEKSGEPFSSEVPGKMHACGHDAHTAMLLGAARVLQGMRDELHGSVVLLFQPAEEGPGGAEPMIAQGALDDPKVEAVAMLHVDPRLAPGQIGVTPGPVNASADEFFVTVEGRGGHGAYPHTAADAIPAAAAIVTALQNIASRETDPLKSVVVTIGTINGGYRNNVIADEVKMTGTLRAHDPEIRNGLEARARRIIEGVAAAYNVKATLQVNYGYPPVVNNVQLAQNFRDYMKEHSGLRVESPPPTMGAEDFAYFAQRVPGVHVRLGIRSDKAGSIYPGHSAQFRIDEEALPVGVQTLVAFARAVGNGEVAFE
;
A
#
# COMPACT_ATOMS: atom_id res chain seq x y z
N MET A 1 9.25 -23.73 -16.39
CA MET A 1 8.99 -24.80 -15.36
C MET A 1 7.57 -24.66 -14.84
N THR A 2 6.89 -25.77 -14.53
CA THR A 2 5.54 -25.69 -13.91
C THR A 2 5.62 -24.98 -12.56
N VAL A 3 4.70 -24.06 -12.32
CA VAL A 3 4.60 -23.36 -11.04
C VAL A 3 4.18 -24.34 -9.95
N ILE A 4 4.81 -24.25 -8.78
CA ILE A 4 4.57 -25.18 -7.65
C ILE A 4 3.24 -24.85 -6.97
N VAL A 5 2.33 -25.80 -6.97
CA VAL A 5 1.13 -25.74 -6.12
C VAL A 5 1.52 -26.13 -4.68
N PRO A 6 1.21 -25.32 -3.68
CA PRO A 6 1.58 -25.63 -2.29
C PRO A 6 1.02 -26.98 -1.84
N PRO A 7 1.81 -27.81 -1.13
CA PRO A 7 1.34 -29.07 -0.53
C PRO A 7 0.15 -28.87 0.42
N ALA A 8 -0.59 -29.94 0.70
CA ALA A 8 -1.82 -29.86 1.51
C ALA A 8 -1.57 -29.38 2.95
N ASP A 9 -0.47 -29.81 3.56
CA ASP A 9 -0.04 -29.38 4.90
C ASP A 9 0.30 -27.89 4.94
N VAL A 10 0.98 -27.35 3.91
CA VAL A 10 1.26 -25.91 3.79
C VAL A 10 -0.04 -25.13 3.65
N ARG A 11 -0.98 -25.61 2.82
CA ARG A 11 -2.29 -24.96 2.64
C ARG A 11 -3.05 -24.86 3.96
N SER A 12 -3.11 -25.96 4.71
CA SER A 12 -3.77 -26.00 6.03
C SER A 12 -3.09 -25.04 7.01
N ARG A 13 -1.74 -25.05 7.05
CA ARG A 13 -0.98 -24.17 7.94
C ARG A 13 -1.20 -22.68 7.64
N VAL A 14 -1.26 -22.29 6.39
CA VAL A 14 -1.51 -20.89 6.00
C VAL A 14 -2.88 -20.42 6.48
N VAL A 15 -3.91 -21.24 6.38
CA VAL A 15 -5.25 -20.93 6.93
C VAL A 15 -5.21 -20.77 8.44
N GLU A 16 -4.52 -21.68 9.17
CA GLU A 16 -4.36 -21.58 10.61
C GLU A 16 -3.66 -20.31 11.04
N LEU A 17 -2.52 -19.99 10.40
CA LEU A 17 -1.74 -18.77 10.67
C LEU A 17 -2.55 -17.51 10.40
N ARG A 18 -3.22 -17.43 9.25
CA ARG A 18 -4.10 -16.31 8.92
C ARG A 18 -5.15 -16.10 10.00
N ARG A 19 -5.84 -17.16 10.46
CA ARG A 19 -6.88 -17.08 11.48
C ARG A 19 -6.33 -16.73 12.86
N GLU A 20 -5.10 -17.17 13.19
CA GLU A 20 -4.41 -16.80 14.44
C GLU A 20 -4.09 -15.29 14.46
N ILE A 21 -3.53 -14.77 13.37
CA ILE A 21 -3.21 -13.35 13.22
C ILE A 21 -4.50 -12.51 13.23
N HIS A 22 -5.54 -12.94 12.52
CA HIS A 22 -6.82 -12.24 12.42
C HIS A 22 -7.51 -12.03 13.78
N ARG A 23 -7.43 -13.02 14.68
CA ARG A 23 -7.99 -12.91 16.05
C ARG A 23 -7.30 -11.87 16.91
N HIS A 24 -6.04 -11.55 16.61
CA HIS A 24 -5.20 -10.73 17.48
C HIS A 24 -4.58 -9.57 16.69
N PRO A 25 -5.41 -8.69 16.09
CA PRO A 25 -4.93 -7.58 15.27
C PRO A 25 -4.19 -6.54 16.11
N GLU A 26 -3.06 -6.09 15.61
CA GLU A 26 -2.20 -5.08 16.21
C GLU A 26 -2.01 -3.92 15.23
N LEU A 27 -2.00 -2.69 15.74
CA LEU A 27 -1.80 -1.50 14.91
C LEU A 27 -0.33 -1.31 14.55
N GLY A 28 -0.09 -0.44 13.58
CA GLY A 28 1.24 -0.14 13.08
C GLY A 28 2.25 0.18 14.18
N PHE A 29 3.39 -0.49 14.13
CA PHE A 29 4.45 -0.50 15.16
C PHE A 29 4.04 -1.02 16.55
N GLU A 30 2.90 -1.72 16.65
CA GLU A 30 2.48 -2.45 17.85
C GLU A 30 2.42 -3.97 17.62
N GLU A 31 2.80 -4.47 16.43
CA GLU A 31 2.67 -5.86 15.96
C GLU A 31 3.63 -6.83 16.67
N THR A 32 3.70 -6.76 17.99
CA THR A 32 4.65 -7.55 18.80
C THR A 32 4.33 -9.03 18.84
N ARG A 33 3.05 -9.38 18.86
CA ARG A 33 2.57 -10.75 18.82
C ARG A 33 2.74 -11.36 17.43
N THR A 34 2.41 -10.57 16.38
CA THR A 34 2.58 -10.98 14.99
C THR A 34 4.07 -11.15 14.67
N GLN A 35 4.94 -10.24 15.13
CA GLN A 35 6.40 -10.39 15.04
C GLN A 35 6.87 -11.71 15.67
N ALA A 36 6.45 -11.98 16.91
CA ALA A 36 6.86 -13.20 17.61
C ALA A 36 6.32 -14.48 16.93
N LEU A 37 5.13 -14.42 16.31
CA LEU A 37 4.60 -15.53 15.51
C LEU A 37 5.46 -15.75 14.26
N VAL A 38 5.81 -14.69 13.54
CA VAL A 38 6.68 -14.77 12.35
C VAL A 38 8.04 -15.36 12.72
N GLU A 39 8.68 -14.87 13.79
CA GLU A 39 9.98 -15.38 14.25
C GLU A 39 9.88 -16.87 14.62
N ARG A 40 8.85 -17.28 15.35
CA ARG A 40 8.63 -18.70 15.70
C ARG A 40 8.53 -19.59 14.46
N GLU A 41 7.75 -19.18 13.44
CA GLU A 41 7.62 -19.96 12.20
C GLU A 41 8.94 -20.03 11.42
N LEU A 42 9.72 -18.93 11.41
CA LEU A 42 11.04 -18.93 10.77
C LEU A 42 12.06 -19.79 11.53
N ASP A 43 12.04 -19.77 12.87
CA ASP A 43 12.86 -20.64 13.72
C ASP A 43 12.53 -22.12 13.49
N GLU A 44 11.26 -22.50 13.44
CA GLU A 44 10.83 -23.87 13.15
C GLU A 44 11.31 -24.37 11.78
N LEU A 45 11.46 -23.46 10.82
CA LEU A 45 11.98 -23.76 9.49
C LEU A 45 13.51 -23.69 9.40
N GLY A 46 14.20 -23.24 10.45
CA GLY A 46 15.63 -23.00 10.44
C GLY A 46 16.04 -21.89 9.47
N ILE A 47 15.18 -20.88 9.29
CA ILE A 47 15.46 -19.73 8.44
C ILE A 47 16.10 -18.62 9.27
N GLU A 48 17.31 -18.20 8.86
CA GLU A 48 18.00 -17.06 9.47
C GLU A 48 17.15 -15.79 9.36
N HIS A 49 16.96 -15.07 10.47
CA HIS A 49 16.18 -13.85 10.48
C HIS A 49 16.68 -12.82 11.49
N ARG A 50 16.22 -11.59 11.35
CA ARG A 50 16.52 -10.45 12.24
C ARG A 50 15.36 -9.48 12.32
N ARG A 51 15.26 -8.78 13.45
CA ARG A 51 14.29 -7.70 13.64
C ARG A 51 14.78 -6.41 12.98
N VAL A 52 13.83 -5.67 12.40
CA VAL A 52 14.04 -4.34 11.79
C VAL A 52 12.81 -3.48 12.03
N ALA A 53 12.95 -2.16 11.91
CA ALA A 53 11.81 -1.22 11.96
C ALA A 53 10.87 -1.51 13.14
N LYS A 54 11.42 -1.70 14.36
CA LYS A 54 10.71 -1.96 15.61
C LYS A 54 10.04 -3.34 15.66
N THR A 55 9.03 -3.59 14.84
CA THR A 55 8.22 -4.83 14.84
C THR A 55 8.33 -5.62 13.53
N GLY A 56 9.09 -5.15 12.55
CA GLY A 56 9.36 -5.87 11.31
C GLY A 56 10.37 -7.00 11.47
N VAL A 57 10.32 -7.97 10.53
CA VAL A 57 11.25 -9.10 10.48
C VAL A 57 11.77 -9.27 9.05
N VAL A 58 13.07 -9.49 8.93
CA VAL A 58 13.72 -9.90 7.66
C VAL A 58 14.23 -11.31 7.83
N GLY A 59 13.74 -12.24 7.02
CA GLY A 59 14.24 -13.61 6.93
C GLY A 59 15.00 -13.85 5.62
N VAL A 60 15.90 -14.86 5.60
CA VAL A 60 16.65 -15.20 4.39
C VAL A 60 16.64 -16.70 4.14
N VAL A 61 16.06 -17.11 3.02
CA VAL A 61 16.17 -18.47 2.49
C VAL A 61 17.34 -18.50 1.50
N ARG A 62 18.43 -19.18 1.87
CA ARG A 62 19.63 -19.32 1.01
C ARG A 62 19.54 -20.57 0.14
N GLY A 63 19.37 -20.40 -1.15
CA GLY A 63 19.41 -21.50 -2.10
C GLY A 63 20.80 -22.05 -2.28
N ALA A 64 20.89 -23.35 -2.61
CA ALA A 64 22.16 -24.04 -2.81
C ALA A 64 22.79 -23.79 -4.19
N LYS A 65 22.04 -23.26 -5.15
CA LYS A 65 22.51 -23.00 -6.51
C LYS A 65 22.74 -21.52 -6.76
N PRO A 66 23.75 -21.15 -7.59
CA PRO A 66 23.95 -19.76 -8.00
C PRO A 66 22.67 -19.20 -8.67
N GLY A 67 22.36 -17.94 -8.39
CA GLY A 67 21.20 -17.26 -8.98
C GLY A 67 21.02 -15.87 -8.41
N ARG A 68 19.96 -15.17 -8.84
CA ARG A 68 19.61 -13.82 -8.42
C ARG A 68 18.89 -13.84 -7.07
N VAL A 69 18.85 -12.69 -6.39
CA VAL A 69 18.21 -12.53 -5.10
C VAL A 69 16.84 -11.87 -5.27
N ALA A 70 15.80 -12.59 -4.89
CA ALA A 70 14.43 -12.08 -4.87
C ALA A 70 14.03 -11.60 -3.48
N GLY A 71 13.33 -10.46 -3.37
CA GLY A 71 12.63 -10.01 -2.18
C GLY A 71 11.13 -10.34 -2.28
N LEU A 72 10.55 -10.79 -1.18
CA LEU A 72 9.11 -11.00 -1.04
C LEU A 72 8.61 -10.22 0.17
N ARG A 73 7.63 -9.34 -0.01
CA ARG A 73 7.10 -8.48 1.06
C ARG A 73 5.67 -8.85 1.44
N ALA A 74 5.39 -8.87 2.73
CA ALA A 74 4.05 -8.84 3.30
C ALA A 74 4.00 -7.81 4.44
N ASP A 75 2.94 -7.04 4.48
CA ASP A 75 2.56 -6.16 5.58
C ASP A 75 1.93 -6.96 6.73
N MET A 76 1.95 -6.39 7.96
CA MET A 76 1.53 -7.12 9.17
C MET A 76 0.48 -6.39 10.02
N ASP A 77 0.31 -5.09 9.84
CA ASP A 77 -0.51 -4.25 10.70
C ASP A 77 -2.00 -4.35 10.41
N ALA A 78 -2.81 -3.95 11.39
CA ALA A 78 -4.25 -3.91 11.34
C ALA A 78 -4.78 -2.48 11.46
N LEU A 79 -6.09 -2.32 11.32
CA LEU A 79 -6.80 -1.05 11.33
C LEU A 79 -7.60 -0.84 12.63
N PRO A 80 -7.82 0.42 13.09
CA PRO A 80 -8.64 0.75 14.25
C PRO A 80 -10.13 0.68 13.92
N ILE A 81 -10.60 -0.52 13.51
CA ILE A 81 -11.98 -0.78 13.10
C ILE A 81 -12.57 -1.86 14.00
N THR A 82 -13.78 -1.65 14.50
CA THR A 82 -14.54 -2.70 15.20
C THR A 82 -15.13 -3.67 14.19
N GLU A 83 -14.69 -4.92 14.25
CA GLU A 83 -15.10 -5.95 13.31
C GLU A 83 -16.58 -6.31 13.43
N LYS A 84 -17.22 -6.53 12.27
CA LYS A 84 -18.61 -6.99 12.09
C LYS A 84 -18.71 -8.04 10.98
N SER A 85 -17.65 -8.78 10.72
CA SER A 85 -17.62 -9.80 9.68
C SER A 85 -18.51 -11.00 10.01
N GLY A 86 -18.60 -11.37 11.31
CA GLY A 86 -19.29 -12.57 11.76
C GLY A 86 -18.52 -13.86 11.49
N GLU A 87 -17.21 -13.76 11.22
CA GLU A 87 -16.35 -14.93 11.07
C GLU A 87 -16.14 -15.64 12.43
N PRO A 88 -16.04 -16.98 12.45
CA PRO A 88 -15.82 -17.72 13.70
C PRO A 88 -14.46 -17.45 14.35
N PHE A 89 -13.57 -16.78 13.62
CA PHE A 89 -12.24 -16.32 14.07
C PHE A 89 -12.13 -14.80 14.04
N SER A 90 -13.25 -14.07 14.20
CA SER A 90 -13.26 -12.61 14.30
C SER A 90 -12.30 -12.11 15.37
N SER A 91 -11.89 -10.84 15.24
CA SER A 91 -11.00 -10.19 16.19
C SER A 91 -11.45 -10.33 17.64
N GLU A 92 -10.54 -10.75 18.51
CA GLU A 92 -10.71 -10.80 19.97
C GLU A 92 -10.26 -9.47 20.63
N VAL A 93 -9.76 -8.51 19.83
CA VAL A 93 -9.28 -7.21 20.30
C VAL A 93 -10.28 -6.12 19.94
N PRO A 94 -11.05 -5.59 20.91
CA PRO A 94 -12.05 -4.57 20.63
C PRO A 94 -11.47 -3.34 19.90
N GLY A 95 -12.15 -2.91 18.84
CA GLY A 95 -11.76 -1.73 18.09
C GLY A 95 -10.59 -1.92 17.10
N LYS A 96 -10.08 -3.16 16.93
CA LYS A 96 -9.04 -3.45 15.94
C LYS A 96 -9.48 -4.60 15.03
N MET A 97 -9.12 -4.56 13.76
CA MET A 97 -9.46 -5.58 12.75
C MET A 97 -8.45 -5.59 11.61
N HIS A 98 -8.10 -6.77 11.11
CA HIS A 98 -7.43 -6.92 9.80
C HIS A 98 -8.45 -6.71 8.67
N ALA A 99 -8.77 -5.44 8.38
CA ALA A 99 -9.75 -5.07 7.35
C ALA A 99 -9.11 -4.76 5.98
N CYS A 100 -7.79 -4.94 5.83
CA CYS A 100 -7.06 -4.81 4.57
C CYS A 100 -6.46 -6.13 4.07
N GLY A 101 -6.46 -7.18 4.93
CA GLY A 101 -5.99 -8.52 4.56
C GLY A 101 -4.53 -8.81 4.87
N HIS A 102 -3.87 -7.98 5.67
CA HIS A 102 -2.46 -8.15 6.05
C HIS A 102 -2.22 -9.45 6.85
N ASP A 103 -3.23 -9.95 7.56
CA ASP A 103 -3.24 -11.30 8.15
C ASP A 103 -3.02 -12.39 7.11
N ALA A 104 -3.68 -12.27 5.95
CA ALA A 104 -3.51 -13.18 4.83
C ALA A 104 -2.15 -13.00 4.14
N HIS A 105 -1.70 -11.75 3.94
CA HIS A 105 -0.41 -11.47 3.32
C HIS A 105 0.74 -12.08 4.12
N THR A 106 0.77 -11.84 5.43
CA THR A 106 1.75 -12.44 6.36
C THR A 106 1.70 -13.96 6.35
N ALA A 107 0.50 -14.55 6.42
CA ALA A 107 0.35 -16.01 6.39
C ALA A 107 0.81 -16.63 5.05
N MET A 108 0.50 -15.98 3.93
CA MET A 108 0.95 -16.45 2.61
C MET A 108 2.46 -16.35 2.45
N LEU A 109 3.11 -15.31 2.98
CA LEU A 109 4.57 -15.20 2.94
C LEU A 109 5.24 -16.26 3.81
N LEU A 110 4.68 -16.60 4.98
CA LEU A 110 5.15 -17.73 5.80
C LEU A 110 4.95 -19.07 5.07
N GLY A 111 3.82 -19.24 4.37
CA GLY A 111 3.60 -20.40 3.51
C GLY A 111 4.62 -20.51 2.37
N ALA A 112 4.93 -19.39 1.72
CA ALA A 112 5.98 -19.33 0.69
C ALA A 112 7.36 -19.64 1.26
N ALA A 113 7.68 -19.13 2.46
CA ALA A 113 8.93 -19.43 3.17
C ALA A 113 9.09 -20.94 3.41
N ARG A 114 8.02 -21.62 3.86
CA ARG A 114 8.01 -23.07 4.08
C ARG A 114 8.26 -23.86 2.81
N VAL A 115 7.61 -23.50 1.69
CA VAL A 115 7.83 -24.15 0.38
C VAL A 115 9.25 -23.92 -0.10
N LEU A 116 9.74 -22.68 -0.05
CA LEU A 116 11.08 -22.30 -0.53
C LEU A 116 12.19 -22.97 0.29
N GLN A 117 12.03 -23.03 1.61
CA GLN A 117 12.98 -23.70 2.50
C GLN A 117 13.00 -25.23 2.26
N GLY A 118 11.83 -25.83 2.04
CA GLY A 118 11.73 -27.26 1.72
C GLY A 118 12.42 -27.66 0.39
N MET A 119 12.63 -26.70 -0.50
CA MET A 119 13.30 -26.92 -1.80
C MET A 119 14.65 -26.18 -1.93
N ARG A 120 15.24 -25.73 -0.81
CA ARG A 120 16.47 -24.91 -0.81
C ARG A 120 17.63 -25.52 -1.63
N ASP A 121 17.74 -26.86 -1.66
CA ASP A 121 18.80 -27.57 -2.39
C ASP A 121 18.63 -27.47 -3.92
N GLU A 122 17.43 -27.17 -4.38
CA GLU A 122 17.09 -26.93 -5.78
C GLU A 122 16.95 -25.44 -6.13
N LEU A 123 16.87 -24.57 -5.10
CA LEU A 123 16.63 -23.15 -5.27
C LEU A 123 17.88 -22.43 -5.79
N HIS A 124 17.68 -21.66 -6.86
CA HIS A 124 18.70 -20.75 -7.39
C HIS A 124 18.64 -19.39 -6.69
N GLY A 125 19.80 -18.86 -6.32
CA GLY A 125 19.93 -17.58 -5.62
C GLY A 125 19.45 -17.65 -4.17
N SER A 126 18.96 -16.52 -3.66
CA SER A 126 18.41 -16.42 -2.31
C SER A 126 17.09 -15.68 -2.34
N VAL A 127 16.27 -15.86 -1.29
CA VAL A 127 15.01 -15.14 -1.13
C VAL A 127 15.01 -14.40 0.20
N VAL A 128 14.85 -13.08 0.14
CA VAL A 128 14.68 -12.22 1.30
C VAL A 128 13.20 -12.05 1.61
N LEU A 129 12.79 -12.45 2.80
CA LEU A 129 11.43 -12.38 3.28
C LEU A 129 11.28 -11.10 4.11
N LEU A 130 10.42 -10.19 3.68
CA LEU A 130 10.23 -8.87 4.27
C LEU A 130 8.85 -8.82 4.94
N PHE A 131 8.80 -9.09 6.24
CA PHE A 131 7.59 -8.94 7.04
C PHE A 131 7.56 -7.51 7.57
N GLN A 132 6.74 -6.68 6.95
CA GLN A 132 6.76 -5.24 7.13
C GLN A 132 5.69 -4.77 8.11
N PRO A 133 6.02 -3.93 9.12
CA PRO A 133 5.04 -3.29 10.00
C PRO A 133 4.47 -2.02 9.37
N ALA A 134 3.36 -1.53 9.94
CA ALA A 134 2.86 -0.15 9.82
C ALA A 134 2.63 0.35 8.38
N GLU A 135 2.07 -0.47 7.49
CA GLU A 135 1.72 -0.03 6.12
C GLU A 135 0.62 1.03 6.15
N GLU A 136 -0.41 0.86 6.98
CA GLU A 136 -1.57 1.76 7.12
C GLU A 136 -1.21 3.11 7.79
N GLY A 137 0.06 3.27 8.14
CA GLY A 137 0.66 4.45 8.75
C GLY A 137 1.27 4.16 10.11
N PRO A 138 2.39 4.80 10.42
CA PRO A 138 3.08 5.90 9.74
C PRO A 138 4.07 5.49 8.62
N GLY A 139 4.14 4.22 8.23
CA GLY A 139 5.00 3.70 7.17
C GLY A 139 6.21 2.93 7.69
N GLY A 140 6.25 1.61 7.40
CA GLY A 140 7.32 0.72 7.84
C GLY A 140 8.37 0.42 6.77
N ALA A 141 8.08 0.65 5.48
CA ALA A 141 8.97 0.34 4.39
C ALA A 141 10.29 1.14 4.44
N GLU A 142 10.23 2.46 4.57
CA GLU A 142 11.45 3.30 4.66
C GLU A 142 12.34 2.95 5.86
N PRO A 143 11.81 2.80 7.10
CA PRO A 143 12.60 2.33 8.23
C PRO A 143 13.25 0.96 8.01
N MET A 144 12.56 0.00 7.37
CA MET A 144 13.15 -1.30 7.02
C MET A 144 14.32 -1.14 6.05
N ILE A 145 14.15 -0.36 4.98
CA ILE A 145 15.19 -0.08 3.98
C ILE A 145 16.39 0.61 4.65
N ALA A 146 16.13 1.62 5.48
CA ALA A 146 17.20 2.35 6.20
C ALA A 146 18.01 1.44 7.14
N GLN A 147 17.42 0.33 7.60
CA GLN A 147 18.09 -0.69 8.42
C GLN A 147 18.63 -1.87 7.59
N GLY A 148 18.79 -1.69 6.28
CA GLY A 148 19.45 -2.64 5.39
C GLY A 148 18.60 -3.87 5.05
N ALA A 149 17.27 -3.74 4.97
CA ALA A 149 16.39 -4.86 4.62
C ALA A 149 16.60 -5.40 3.19
N LEU A 150 17.25 -4.62 2.32
CA LEU A 150 17.55 -4.98 0.92
C LEU A 150 19.03 -5.31 0.66
N ASP A 151 19.90 -5.28 1.69
CA ASP A 151 21.35 -5.21 1.48
C ASP A 151 22.07 -6.54 1.63
N ASP A 152 21.64 -7.42 2.54
CA ASP A 152 22.32 -8.69 2.80
C ASP A 152 21.35 -9.87 2.93
N PRO A 153 21.27 -10.71 1.88
CA PRO A 153 21.89 -10.54 0.54
C PRO A 153 21.22 -9.40 -0.23
N LYS A 154 21.97 -8.73 -1.12
CA LYS A 154 21.44 -7.61 -1.91
C LYS A 154 20.30 -8.06 -2.80
N VAL A 155 19.10 -7.54 -2.54
CA VAL A 155 17.90 -7.83 -3.32
C VAL A 155 18.01 -7.18 -4.70
N GLU A 156 17.71 -7.97 -5.76
CA GLU A 156 17.77 -7.53 -7.14
C GLU A 156 16.39 -7.22 -7.73
N ALA A 157 15.36 -7.91 -7.25
CA ALA A 157 13.96 -7.63 -7.60
C ALA A 157 13.06 -7.96 -6.42
N VAL A 158 11.96 -7.21 -6.22
CA VAL A 158 11.04 -7.40 -5.11
C VAL A 158 9.60 -7.55 -5.58
N ALA A 159 8.84 -8.43 -4.93
CA ALA A 159 7.40 -8.51 -5.13
C ALA A 159 6.66 -8.37 -3.81
N MET A 160 5.48 -7.79 -3.91
CA MET A 160 4.42 -7.91 -2.91
C MET A 160 3.15 -8.50 -3.54
N LEU A 161 2.28 -9.00 -2.70
CA LEU A 161 0.97 -9.47 -3.11
C LEU A 161 -0.08 -8.82 -2.21
N HIS A 162 -1.11 -8.21 -2.81
CA HIS A 162 -2.23 -7.62 -2.07
C HIS A 162 -3.55 -8.25 -2.51
N VAL A 163 -4.39 -8.62 -1.56
CA VAL A 163 -5.73 -9.13 -1.83
C VAL A 163 -6.60 -8.06 -2.52
N ASP A 164 -7.41 -8.48 -3.49
CA ASP A 164 -8.28 -7.58 -4.26
C ASP A 164 -9.72 -8.11 -4.34
N PRO A 165 -10.69 -7.45 -3.69
CA PRO A 165 -12.09 -7.86 -3.70
C PRO A 165 -12.80 -7.63 -5.03
N ARG A 166 -12.10 -7.18 -6.08
CA ARG A 166 -12.64 -7.06 -7.44
C ARG A 166 -12.35 -8.28 -8.30
N LEU A 167 -11.38 -9.10 -7.91
CA LEU A 167 -10.98 -10.33 -8.60
C LEU A 167 -11.46 -11.55 -7.81
N ALA A 168 -11.81 -12.64 -8.51
CA ALA A 168 -12.22 -13.90 -7.88
C ALA A 168 -11.02 -14.77 -7.48
N PRO A 169 -11.15 -15.72 -6.52
CA PRO A 169 -10.13 -16.73 -6.25
C PRO A 169 -9.70 -17.45 -7.52
N GLY A 170 -8.39 -17.75 -7.63
CA GLY A 170 -7.79 -18.27 -8.86
C GLY A 170 -7.42 -17.23 -9.90
N GLN A 171 -7.69 -15.96 -9.65
CA GLN A 171 -7.25 -14.84 -10.48
C GLN A 171 -6.13 -14.07 -9.79
N ILE A 172 -5.13 -13.65 -10.57
CA ILE A 172 -4.13 -12.67 -10.15
C ILE A 172 -4.08 -11.51 -11.12
N GLY A 173 -3.72 -10.34 -10.63
CA GLY A 173 -3.55 -9.14 -11.45
C GLY A 173 -2.11 -8.67 -11.45
N VAL A 174 -1.51 -8.53 -12.63
CA VAL A 174 -0.16 -7.97 -12.82
C VAL A 174 -0.21 -6.90 -13.89
N THR A 175 -0.13 -5.64 -13.47
CA THR A 175 -0.20 -4.48 -14.36
C THR A 175 1.16 -3.82 -14.45
N PRO A 176 1.75 -3.65 -15.64
CA PRO A 176 2.98 -2.87 -15.84
C PRO A 176 2.75 -1.38 -15.58
N GLY A 177 3.74 -0.70 -15.02
CA GLY A 177 3.66 0.74 -14.73
C GLY A 177 2.85 1.06 -13.47
N PRO A 178 2.18 2.23 -13.41
CA PRO A 178 1.49 2.68 -12.21
C PRO A 178 0.37 1.74 -11.77
N VAL A 179 0.31 1.43 -10.46
CA VAL A 179 -0.71 0.55 -9.86
C VAL A 179 -1.41 1.17 -8.65
N ASN A 180 -0.70 1.98 -7.84
CA ASN A 180 -1.26 2.78 -6.76
C ASN A 180 -0.82 4.24 -6.88
N ALA A 181 -1.66 5.17 -6.40
CA ALA A 181 -1.32 6.59 -6.42
C ALA A 181 -0.46 6.99 -5.20
N SER A 182 0.19 8.15 -5.31
CA SER A 182 0.74 8.82 -4.13
C SER A 182 -0.37 9.26 -3.18
N ALA A 183 -0.02 9.53 -1.91
CA ALA A 183 -0.92 10.14 -0.94
C ALA A 183 -0.18 11.23 -0.18
N ASP A 184 -0.47 12.48 -0.55
CA ASP A 184 0.08 13.66 0.11
C ASP A 184 -1.05 14.44 0.78
N GLU A 185 -0.77 15.02 1.94
CA GLU A 185 -1.69 15.89 2.66
C GLU A 185 -1.30 17.35 2.47
N PHE A 186 -2.27 18.23 2.40
CA PHE A 186 -1.99 19.66 2.38
C PHE A 186 -2.89 20.44 3.34
N PHE A 187 -2.33 21.54 3.82
CA PHE A 187 -2.94 22.46 4.77
C PHE A 187 -2.84 23.87 4.22
N VAL A 188 -3.98 24.56 4.17
CA VAL A 188 -4.04 25.95 3.73
C VAL A 188 -4.61 26.80 4.86
N THR A 189 -3.90 27.87 5.19
CA THR A 189 -4.40 28.90 6.08
C THR A 189 -4.58 30.19 5.28
N VAL A 190 -5.79 30.72 5.26
CA VAL A 190 -6.14 32.01 4.65
C VAL A 190 -6.32 33.03 5.77
N GLU A 191 -5.48 34.05 5.78
CA GLU A 191 -5.46 35.11 6.79
C GLU A 191 -5.96 36.42 6.18
N GLY A 192 -7.07 36.93 6.71
CA GLY A 192 -7.67 38.18 6.32
C GLY A 192 -7.59 39.23 7.45
N ARG A 193 -8.58 40.11 7.48
CA ARG A 193 -8.79 41.08 8.56
C ARG A 193 -10.28 41.12 8.88
N GLY A 194 -10.62 40.72 10.11
CA GLY A 194 -11.99 40.73 10.62
C GLY A 194 -12.63 42.10 10.66
N GLY A 195 -13.96 42.11 10.73
CA GLY A 195 -14.72 43.35 10.79
C GLY A 195 -16.23 43.13 10.99
N HIS A 196 -16.95 44.19 11.02
CA HIS A 196 -18.41 44.13 11.10
C HIS A 196 -19.01 43.79 9.74
N GLY A 197 -19.87 42.77 9.65
CA GLY A 197 -20.45 42.26 8.39
C GLY A 197 -21.17 43.31 7.53
N ALA A 198 -21.65 44.43 8.13
CA ALA A 198 -22.25 45.53 7.39
C ALA A 198 -21.24 46.54 6.80
N TYR A 199 -19.94 46.43 7.14
CA TYR A 199 -18.89 47.34 6.66
C TYR A 199 -17.72 46.57 6.02
N PRO A 200 -17.96 45.73 4.99
CA PRO A 200 -16.94 44.84 4.41
C PRO A 200 -15.76 45.59 3.80
N HIS A 201 -15.93 46.83 3.36
CA HIS A 201 -14.89 47.68 2.84
C HIS A 201 -13.80 48.07 3.84
N THR A 202 -14.01 47.83 5.12
CA THR A 202 -13.02 48.08 6.18
C THR A 202 -12.27 46.84 6.62
N ALA A 203 -12.60 45.68 6.04
CA ALA A 203 -12.07 44.37 6.37
C ALA A 203 -11.34 43.71 5.13
N ALA A 204 -10.85 42.51 5.36
CA ALA A 204 -10.41 41.61 4.27
C ALA A 204 -10.96 40.21 4.59
N ASP A 205 -11.96 39.78 3.83
CA ASP A 205 -12.76 38.61 4.17
C ASP A 205 -12.09 37.31 3.75
N ALA A 206 -11.73 36.47 4.71
CA ALA A 206 -11.08 35.20 4.46
C ALA A 206 -12.01 34.14 3.83
N ILE A 207 -13.35 34.19 4.09
CA ILE A 207 -14.30 33.19 3.60
C ILE A 207 -14.47 33.22 2.08
N PRO A 208 -14.77 34.35 1.43
CA PRO A 208 -14.85 34.42 -0.05
C PRO A 208 -13.53 34.01 -0.72
N ALA A 209 -12.38 34.41 -0.15
CA ALA A 209 -11.08 34.02 -0.66
C ALA A 209 -10.85 32.49 -0.59
N ALA A 210 -11.17 31.88 0.54
CA ALA A 210 -11.09 30.43 0.73
C ALA A 210 -12.01 29.68 -0.26
N ALA A 211 -13.24 30.12 -0.44
CA ALA A 211 -14.18 29.53 -1.41
C ALA A 211 -13.66 29.62 -2.86
N ALA A 212 -13.04 30.76 -3.23
CA ALA A 212 -12.40 30.92 -4.53
C ALA A 212 -11.18 30.00 -4.70
N ILE A 213 -10.35 29.83 -3.66
CA ILE A 213 -9.22 28.88 -3.65
C ILE A 213 -9.71 27.46 -3.87
N VAL A 214 -10.77 27.00 -3.18
CA VAL A 214 -11.35 25.66 -3.37
C VAL A 214 -11.70 25.43 -4.84
N THR A 215 -12.38 26.39 -5.45
CA THR A 215 -12.78 26.31 -6.87
C THR A 215 -11.57 26.34 -7.81
N ALA A 216 -10.62 27.24 -7.57
CA ALA A 216 -9.45 27.43 -8.44
C ALA A 216 -8.50 26.22 -8.41
N LEU A 217 -8.34 25.56 -7.28
CA LEU A 217 -7.50 24.36 -7.16
C LEU A 217 -7.97 23.21 -8.06
N GLN A 218 -9.26 23.16 -8.43
CA GLN A 218 -9.77 22.14 -9.36
C GLN A 218 -9.18 22.27 -10.76
N ASN A 219 -8.60 23.42 -11.12
CA ASN A 219 -7.91 23.59 -12.39
C ASN A 219 -6.68 22.69 -12.53
N ILE A 220 -6.03 22.31 -11.42
CA ILE A 220 -4.87 21.41 -11.45
C ILE A 220 -5.24 20.10 -12.16
N ALA A 221 -6.33 19.47 -11.76
CA ALA A 221 -6.78 18.22 -12.37
C ALA A 221 -7.43 18.43 -13.74
N SER A 222 -8.22 19.50 -13.90
CA SER A 222 -9.06 19.66 -15.08
C SER A 222 -8.40 20.43 -16.24
N ARG A 223 -7.35 21.22 -16.00
CA ARG A 223 -6.72 22.11 -17.01
C ARG A 223 -5.21 22.04 -17.08
N GLU A 224 -4.54 21.61 -16.02
CA GLU A 224 -3.06 21.60 -15.95
C GLU A 224 -2.49 20.17 -15.96
N THR A 225 -3.34 19.15 -15.95
CA THR A 225 -2.93 17.74 -16.02
C THR A 225 -3.39 17.17 -17.36
N ASP A 226 -2.54 16.38 -18.00
CA ASP A 226 -2.89 15.59 -19.18
C ASP A 226 -4.16 14.77 -18.90
N PRO A 227 -5.21 14.85 -19.72
CA PRO A 227 -6.45 14.12 -19.51
C PRO A 227 -6.30 12.58 -19.45
N LEU A 228 -5.20 12.04 -19.95
CA LEU A 228 -4.87 10.61 -19.87
C LEU A 228 -4.15 10.23 -18.57
N LYS A 229 -3.83 11.21 -17.73
CA LYS A 229 -3.15 10.98 -16.44
C LYS A 229 -4.05 11.34 -15.27
N SER A 230 -4.05 10.48 -14.24
CA SER A 230 -4.95 10.64 -13.09
C SER A 230 -4.33 11.50 -12.00
N VAL A 231 -5.09 12.51 -11.57
CA VAL A 231 -4.77 13.37 -10.41
C VAL A 231 -6.03 13.58 -9.58
N VAL A 232 -5.89 13.58 -8.26
CA VAL A 232 -6.94 13.98 -7.32
C VAL A 232 -6.46 15.17 -6.51
N VAL A 233 -7.29 16.21 -6.44
CA VAL A 233 -7.15 17.36 -5.56
C VAL A 233 -8.45 17.49 -4.76
N THR A 234 -8.42 17.05 -3.52
CA THR A 234 -9.61 17.09 -2.65
C THR A 234 -9.37 17.98 -1.45
N ILE A 235 -10.28 18.90 -1.21
CA ILE A 235 -10.37 19.64 0.06
C ILE A 235 -11.36 18.87 0.94
N GLY A 236 -10.86 18.28 2.04
CA GLY A 236 -11.64 17.46 2.95
C GLY A 236 -12.30 18.27 4.07
N THR A 237 -11.66 19.37 4.50
CA THR A 237 -12.20 20.26 5.54
C THR A 237 -12.02 21.73 5.15
N ILE A 238 -12.99 22.55 5.57
CA ILE A 238 -12.92 24.00 5.52
C ILE A 238 -13.58 24.56 6.78
N ASN A 239 -12.84 25.34 7.57
CA ASN A 239 -13.29 25.87 8.85
C ASN A 239 -12.91 27.34 8.98
N GLY A 240 -13.87 28.19 9.34
CA GLY A 240 -13.63 29.62 9.56
C GLY A 240 -14.89 30.38 9.93
N GLY A 241 -14.69 31.57 10.46
CA GLY A 241 -15.78 32.47 10.91
C GLY A 241 -16.32 32.13 12.29
N TYR A 242 -17.04 33.09 12.88
CA TYR A 242 -17.53 33.03 14.25
C TYR A 242 -19.05 33.22 14.34
N ARG A 243 -19.59 34.20 13.59
CA ARG A 243 -21.00 34.60 13.65
C ARG A 243 -21.41 35.26 12.32
N ASN A 244 -22.69 35.19 11.99
CA ASN A 244 -23.28 35.68 10.75
C ASN A 244 -23.04 37.17 10.43
N ASN A 245 -22.73 38.01 11.42
CA ASN A 245 -22.50 39.43 11.24
C ASN A 245 -21.05 39.86 11.55
N VAL A 246 -20.11 38.92 11.59
CA VAL A 246 -18.68 39.14 11.81
C VAL A 246 -17.91 38.58 10.61
N ILE A 247 -17.11 39.43 9.96
CA ILE A 247 -16.21 39.03 8.87
C ILE A 247 -15.09 38.17 9.46
N ALA A 248 -14.87 36.99 8.86
CA ALA A 248 -13.82 36.07 9.29
C ALA A 248 -12.42 36.61 8.96
N ASP A 249 -11.55 36.58 9.94
CA ASP A 249 -10.15 36.92 9.82
C ASP A 249 -9.24 35.71 9.45
N GLU A 250 -9.75 34.49 9.64
CA GLU A 250 -9.03 33.26 9.30
C GLU A 250 -9.97 32.19 8.76
N VAL A 251 -9.48 31.44 7.77
CA VAL A 251 -10.05 30.16 7.31
C VAL A 251 -8.93 29.12 7.17
N LYS A 252 -9.14 27.93 7.74
CA LYS A 252 -8.25 26.79 7.60
C LYS A 252 -8.88 25.69 6.75
N MET A 253 -8.10 25.11 5.86
CA MET A 253 -8.51 24.00 5.00
C MET A 253 -7.48 22.88 5.08
N THR A 254 -7.95 21.65 4.99
CA THR A 254 -7.10 20.46 4.83
C THR A 254 -7.56 19.67 3.63
N GLY A 255 -6.62 18.99 2.96
CA GLY A 255 -6.95 18.19 1.81
C GLY A 255 -5.89 17.15 1.46
N THR A 256 -6.14 16.42 0.39
CA THR A 256 -5.21 15.42 -0.13
C THR A 256 -4.92 15.62 -1.61
N LEU A 257 -3.67 15.36 -1.98
CA LEU A 257 -3.19 15.31 -3.36
C LEU A 257 -2.82 13.87 -3.70
N ARG A 258 -3.26 13.38 -4.87
CA ARG A 258 -2.91 12.04 -5.36
C ARG A 258 -2.53 12.08 -6.82
N ALA A 259 -1.52 11.31 -7.20
CA ALA A 259 -1.11 11.15 -8.59
C ALA A 259 -0.49 9.76 -8.79
N HIS A 260 -0.68 9.17 -9.98
CA HIS A 260 0.02 7.95 -10.38
C HIS A 260 1.41 8.22 -10.95
N ASP A 261 1.60 9.41 -11.51
CA ASP A 261 2.84 9.79 -12.17
C ASP A 261 3.74 10.56 -11.20
N PRO A 262 5.00 10.10 -10.97
CA PRO A 262 5.93 10.76 -10.07
C PRO A 262 6.26 12.21 -10.47
N GLU A 263 6.36 12.50 -11.78
CA GLU A 263 6.67 13.88 -12.27
C GLU A 263 5.50 14.83 -12.01
N ILE A 264 4.27 14.33 -12.20
CA ILE A 264 3.07 15.11 -11.87
C ILE A 264 3.03 15.37 -10.36
N ARG A 265 3.23 14.34 -9.51
CA ARG A 265 3.28 14.50 -8.06
C ARG A 265 4.24 15.60 -7.63
N ASN A 266 5.46 15.54 -8.14
CA ASN A 266 6.52 16.51 -7.83
C ASN A 266 6.15 17.96 -8.20
N GLY A 267 5.26 18.14 -9.17
CA GLY A 267 4.79 19.46 -9.59
C GLY A 267 3.52 19.95 -8.89
N LEU A 268 2.81 19.11 -8.11
CA LEU A 268 1.49 19.46 -7.54
C LEU A 268 1.59 20.61 -6.52
N GLU A 269 2.58 20.58 -5.63
CA GLU A 269 2.77 21.65 -4.63
C GLU A 269 2.98 23.01 -5.29
N ALA A 270 3.87 23.09 -6.28
CA ALA A 270 4.15 24.35 -6.95
C ALA A 270 2.92 24.91 -7.67
N ARG A 271 2.11 24.04 -8.30
CA ARG A 271 0.84 24.44 -8.95
C ARG A 271 -0.18 24.92 -7.92
N ALA A 272 -0.37 24.18 -6.83
CA ALA A 272 -1.28 24.55 -5.74
C ALA A 272 -0.87 25.90 -5.12
N ARG A 273 0.41 26.07 -4.81
CA ARG A 273 0.97 27.29 -4.22
C ARG A 273 0.71 28.52 -5.11
N ARG A 274 1.02 28.43 -6.39
CA ARG A 274 0.78 29.49 -7.37
C ARG A 274 -0.69 29.90 -7.43
N ILE A 275 -1.62 28.92 -7.42
CA ILE A 275 -3.06 29.18 -7.47
C ILE A 275 -3.51 29.85 -6.16
N ILE A 276 -3.11 29.32 -5.02
CA ILE A 276 -3.48 29.81 -3.70
C ILE A 276 -3.01 31.26 -3.50
N GLU A 277 -1.74 31.53 -3.80
CA GLU A 277 -1.14 32.87 -3.68
C GLU A 277 -1.78 33.87 -4.66
N GLY A 278 -2.06 33.44 -5.90
CA GLY A 278 -2.71 34.28 -6.91
C GLY A 278 -4.15 34.66 -6.50
N VAL A 279 -4.92 33.73 -5.98
CA VAL A 279 -6.29 34.02 -5.46
C VAL A 279 -6.22 34.88 -4.21
N ALA A 280 -5.33 34.58 -3.27
CA ALA A 280 -5.17 35.38 -2.05
C ALA A 280 -4.86 36.86 -2.38
N ALA A 281 -3.94 37.10 -3.32
CA ALA A 281 -3.61 38.44 -3.79
C ALA A 281 -4.83 39.16 -4.39
N ALA A 282 -5.64 38.47 -5.22
CA ALA A 282 -6.84 39.03 -5.83
C ALA A 282 -7.93 39.41 -4.78
N TYR A 283 -7.96 38.74 -3.64
CA TYR A 283 -8.91 39.01 -2.54
C TYR A 283 -8.34 39.88 -1.41
N ASN A 284 -7.11 40.40 -1.59
CA ASN A 284 -6.41 41.22 -0.58
C ASN A 284 -6.27 40.54 0.78
N VAL A 285 -5.99 39.24 0.77
CA VAL A 285 -5.71 38.40 1.95
C VAL A 285 -4.33 37.76 1.82
N LYS A 286 -3.83 37.13 2.88
CA LYS A 286 -2.66 36.25 2.80
C LYS A 286 -3.12 34.79 2.78
N ALA A 287 -2.37 33.93 2.12
CA ALA A 287 -2.59 32.50 2.25
C ALA A 287 -1.25 31.77 2.29
N THR A 288 -1.18 30.72 3.10
CA THR A 288 -0.02 29.83 3.24
C THR A 288 -0.43 28.42 2.89
N LEU A 289 0.49 27.69 2.23
CA LEU A 289 0.35 26.28 1.92
C LEU A 289 1.48 25.52 2.59
N GLN A 290 1.12 24.48 3.34
CA GLN A 290 2.02 23.43 3.82
C GLN A 290 1.61 22.11 3.17
N VAL A 291 2.58 21.34 2.68
CA VAL A 291 2.37 19.98 2.15
C VAL A 291 3.18 19.00 2.98
N ASN A 292 2.51 17.97 3.47
CA ASN A 292 3.14 16.82 4.10
C ASN A 292 3.15 15.69 3.07
N TYR A 293 4.34 15.36 2.57
CA TYR A 293 4.51 14.26 1.64
C TYR A 293 4.36 12.92 2.35
N GLY A 294 3.40 12.14 1.90
CA GLY A 294 3.21 10.75 2.30
C GLY A 294 3.80 9.78 1.26
N TYR A 295 3.14 8.65 1.06
CA TYR A 295 3.64 7.59 0.19
C TYR A 295 3.74 8.04 -1.27
N PRO A 296 4.85 7.70 -1.95
CA PRO A 296 4.95 7.90 -3.39
C PRO A 296 4.02 6.93 -4.16
N PRO A 297 3.81 7.13 -5.46
CA PRO A 297 3.04 6.17 -6.25
C PRO A 297 3.80 4.84 -6.37
N VAL A 298 3.06 3.72 -6.31
CA VAL A 298 3.62 2.41 -6.68
C VAL A 298 3.63 2.32 -8.19
N VAL A 299 4.84 2.17 -8.73
CA VAL A 299 5.07 1.96 -10.16
C VAL A 299 5.78 0.63 -10.34
N ASN A 300 5.05 -0.36 -10.84
CA ASN A 300 5.65 -1.64 -11.19
C ASN A 300 6.71 -1.44 -12.28
N ASN A 301 7.89 -2.06 -12.12
CA ASN A 301 8.86 -2.10 -13.22
C ASN A 301 8.18 -2.74 -14.43
N VAL A 302 8.18 -2.01 -15.55
CA VAL A 302 7.40 -2.38 -16.75
C VAL A 302 7.83 -3.73 -17.30
N GLN A 303 9.14 -3.92 -17.47
CA GLN A 303 9.68 -5.14 -18.05
C GLN A 303 9.48 -6.35 -17.12
N LEU A 304 9.80 -6.19 -15.82
CA LEU A 304 9.60 -7.24 -14.83
C LEU A 304 8.12 -7.66 -14.75
N ALA A 305 7.21 -6.69 -14.69
CA ALA A 305 5.78 -6.97 -14.61
C ALA A 305 5.24 -7.66 -15.87
N GLN A 306 5.69 -7.26 -17.07
CA GLN A 306 5.31 -7.91 -18.32
C GLN A 306 5.83 -9.35 -18.35
N ASN A 307 7.12 -9.56 -18.08
CA ASN A 307 7.75 -10.87 -18.12
C ASN A 307 7.16 -11.81 -17.04
N PHE A 308 6.93 -11.31 -15.82
CA PHE A 308 6.32 -12.12 -14.77
C PHE A 308 4.85 -12.45 -15.07
N ARG A 309 4.09 -11.51 -15.61
CA ARG A 309 2.71 -11.76 -16.06
C ARG A 309 2.67 -12.87 -17.12
N ASP A 310 3.54 -12.80 -18.13
CA ASP A 310 3.57 -13.76 -19.23
C ASP A 310 4.07 -15.13 -18.73
N TYR A 311 5.06 -15.15 -17.84
CA TYR A 311 5.50 -16.34 -17.11
C TYR A 311 4.34 -17.02 -16.36
N MET A 312 3.56 -16.25 -15.61
CA MET A 312 2.42 -16.79 -14.86
C MET A 312 1.31 -17.31 -15.78
N LYS A 313 1.04 -16.64 -16.90
CA LYS A 313 0.07 -17.14 -17.91
C LYS A 313 0.47 -18.49 -18.48
N GLU A 314 1.75 -18.68 -18.77
CA GLU A 314 2.26 -19.90 -19.38
C GLU A 314 2.35 -21.07 -18.40
N HIS A 315 2.71 -20.80 -17.14
CA HIS A 315 3.17 -21.85 -16.23
C HIS A 315 2.27 -22.13 -15.03
N SER A 316 1.34 -21.22 -14.65
CA SER A 316 0.60 -21.32 -13.38
C SER A 316 -0.74 -22.03 -13.48
N GLY A 317 -1.37 -22.05 -14.63
CA GLY A 317 -2.78 -22.46 -14.78
C GLY A 317 -3.79 -21.44 -14.20
N LEU A 318 -3.32 -20.30 -13.66
CA LEU A 318 -4.17 -19.25 -13.11
C LEU A 318 -4.70 -18.32 -14.21
N ARG A 319 -5.79 -17.65 -13.92
CA ARG A 319 -6.26 -16.54 -14.74
C ARG A 319 -5.48 -15.27 -14.38
N VAL A 320 -4.68 -14.77 -15.32
CA VAL A 320 -3.80 -13.61 -15.13
C VAL A 320 -4.37 -12.40 -15.85
N GLU A 321 -4.74 -11.38 -15.08
CA GLU A 321 -5.36 -10.14 -15.54
C GLU A 321 -4.37 -8.96 -15.49
N SER A 322 -4.78 -7.84 -16.08
CA SER A 322 -4.11 -6.53 -15.92
C SER A 322 -5.16 -5.51 -15.46
N PRO A 323 -5.54 -5.53 -14.17
CA PRO A 323 -6.55 -4.60 -13.66
C PRO A 323 -6.06 -3.15 -13.73
N PRO A 324 -6.97 -2.17 -13.90
CA PRO A 324 -6.60 -0.77 -13.90
C PRO A 324 -6.00 -0.36 -12.54
N PRO A 325 -5.16 0.70 -12.53
CA PRO A 325 -4.61 1.25 -11.30
C PRO A 325 -5.69 1.80 -10.36
N THR A 326 -5.35 1.99 -9.09
CA THR A 326 -6.24 2.56 -8.07
C THR A 326 -5.66 3.83 -7.47
N MET A 327 -6.52 4.68 -6.90
CA MET A 327 -6.10 5.89 -6.21
C MET A 327 -5.74 5.65 -4.73
N GLY A 328 -5.78 4.41 -4.24
CA GLY A 328 -5.22 4.01 -2.95
C GLY A 328 -3.69 4.17 -2.95
N ALA A 329 -3.11 4.42 -1.77
CA ALA A 329 -1.67 4.47 -1.59
C ALA A 329 -1.15 3.13 -1.02
N GLU A 330 0.16 2.93 -1.06
CA GLU A 330 0.83 1.73 -0.59
C GLU A 330 2.34 2.02 -0.44
N ASP A 331 2.90 1.79 0.74
CA ASP A 331 4.29 2.14 1.03
C ASP A 331 5.33 1.17 0.44
N PHE A 332 4.89 0.04 -0.14
CA PHE A 332 5.74 -0.78 -1.02
C PHE A 332 6.42 0.06 -2.12
N ALA A 333 5.86 1.21 -2.42
CA ALA A 333 6.45 2.18 -3.35
C ALA A 333 7.92 2.48 -3.03
N TYR A 334 8.29 2.53 -1.76
CA TYR A 334 9.68 2.78 -1.34
C TYR A 334 10.62 1.64 -1.74
N PHE A 335 10.17 0.38 -1.62
CA PHE A 335 10.94 -0.78 -2.12
C PHE A 335 11.06 -0.73 -3.64
N ALA A 336 9.96 -0.45 -4.35
CA ALA A 336 9.93 -0.39 -5.81
C ALA A 336 10.77 0.78 -6.38
N GLN A 337 11.05 1.82 -5.59
CA GLN A 337 11.98 2.89 -5.94
C GLN A 337 13.46 2.50 -5.78
N ARG A 338 13.77 1.47 -4.99
CA ARG A 338 15.14 1.02 -4.72
C ARG A 338 15.59 -0.10 -5.64
N VAL A 339 14.69 -1.01 -5.96
CA VAL A 339 14.93 -2.17 -6.83
C VAL A 339 13.71 -2.40 -7.73
N PRO A 340 13.87 -3.03 -8.90
CA PRO A 340 12.73 -3.42 -9.71
C PRO A 340 11.66 -4.15 -8.91
N GLY A 341 10.45 -3.56 -8.83
CA GLY A 341 9.36 -4.05 -7.99
C GLY A 341 8.11 -4.44 -8.78
N VAL A 342 7.38 -5.42 -8.27
CA VAL A 342 6.06 -5.81 -8.79
C VAL A 342 5.06 -5.95 -7.65
N HIS A 343 4.02 -5.14 -7.68
CA HIS A 343 2.80 -5.32 -6.89
C HIS A 343 1.85 -6.23 -7.66
N VAL A 344 1.54 -7.38 -7.08
CA VAL A 344 0.59 -8.36 -7.61
C VAL A 344 -0.73 -8.27 -6.85
N ARG A 345 -1.85 -8.30 -7.54
CA ARG A 345 -3.18 -8.38 -6.93
C ARG A 345 -3.66 -9.82 -6.88
N LEU A 346 -4.22 -10.24 -5.75
CA LEU A 346 -4.79 -11.57 -5.55
C LEU A 346 -6.30 -11.49 -5.43
N GLY A 347 -7.02 -12.19 -6.27
CA GLY A 347 -8.47 -12.25 -6.24
C GLY A 347 -8.99 -12.98 -4.99
N ILE A 348 -9.94 -12.32 -4.30
CA ILE A 348 -10.58 -12.84 -3.09
C ILE A 348 -12.09 -12.77 -3.11
N ARG A 349 -12.71 -12.20 -4.18
CA ARG A 349 -14.15 -12.00 -4.27
C ARG A 349 -14.91 -13.31 -4.44
N SER A 350 -15.80 -13.61 -3.51
CA SER A 350 -16.64 -14.80 -3.56
C SER A 350 -17.99 -14.52 -2.89
N ASP A 351 -19.05 -14.59 -3.66
CA ASP A 351 -20.43 -14.47 -3.11
C ASP A 351 -20.73 -15.63 -2.17
N LYS A 352 -20.19 -16.83 -2.47
CA LYS A 352 -20.35 -18.03 -1.65
C LYS A 352 -19.70 -17.88 -0.26
N ALA A 353 -18.51 -17.28 -0.19
CA ALA A 353 -17.80 -17.02 1.07
C ALA A 353 -18.24 -15.70 1.72
N GLY A 354 -19.11 -14.91 1.10
CA GLY A 354 -19.49 -13.58 1.59
C GLY A 354 -18.35 -12.55 1.51
N SER A 355 -17.31 -12.83 0.73
CA SER A 355 -16.15 -11.96 0.49
C SER A 355 -16.48 -10.95 -0.61
N ILE A 356 -17.41 -10.03 -0.31
CA ILE A 356 -17.95 -9.05 -1.28
C ILE A 356 -17.70 -7.60 -0.85
N TYR A 357 -17.23 -7.38 0.37
CA TYR A 357 -17.01 -6.05 0.91
C TYR A 357 -15.63 -5.51 0.54
N PRO A 358 -15.51 -4.19 0.34
CA PRO A 358 -14.21 -3.57 0.05
C PRO A 358 -13.29 -3.63 1.28
N GLY A 359 -12.01 -3.45 1.05
CA GLY A 359 -11.03 -3.19 2.12
C GLY A 359 -11.46 -2.01 3.00
N HIS A 360 -11.01 -1.98 4.25
CA HIS A 360 -11.37 -1.01 5.30
C HIS A 360 -12.84 -1.05 5.72
N SER A 361 -13.61 -2.03 5.27
CA SER A 361 -14.97 -2.28 5.76
C SER A 361 -14.94 -3.13 7.02
N ALA A 362 -15.77 -2.79 8.01
CA ALA A 362 -15.97 -3.63 9.21
C ALA A 362 -16.51 -5.04 8.87
N GLN A 363 -17.03 -5.26 7.68
CA GLN A 363 -17.55 -6.53 7.17
C GLN A 363 -16.58 -7.21 6.20
N PHE A 364 -15.35 -6.69 6.04
CA PHE A 364 -14.35 -7.25 5.13
C PHE A 364 -14.07 -8.71 5.45
N ARG A 365 -13.98 -9.54 4.40
CA ARG A 365 -13.68 -10.98 4.45
C ARG A 365 -12.85 -11.38 3.25
N ILE A 366 -12.17 -12.49 3.40
CA ILE A 366 -11.37 -13.13 2.34
C ILE A 366 -11.92 -14.54 2.11
N ASP A 367 -12.11 -14.92 0.85
CA ASP A 367 -12.26 -16.33 0.52
C ASP A 367 -10.90 -17.03 0.68
N GLU A 368 -10.79 -17.91 1.66
CA GLU A 368 -9.54 -18.59 2.01
C GLU A 368 -9.02 -19.55 0.92
N GLU A 369 -9.85 -19.89 -0.10
CA GLU A 369 -9.39 -20.59 -1.30
C GLU A 369 -8.38 -19.77 -2.13
N ALA A 370 -8.27 -18.47 -1.88
CA ALA A 370 -7.25 -17.61 -2.48
C ALA A 370 -5.86 -17.80 -1.87
N LEU A 371 -5.74 -18.23 -0.62
CA LEU A 371 -4.46 -18.30 0.11
C LEU A 371 -3.43 -19.20 -0.59
N PRO A 372 -3.77 -20.42 -1.04
CA PRO A 372 -2.82 -21.26 -1.80
C PRO A 372 -2.34 -20.60 -3.09
N VAL A 373 -3.20 -19.81 -3.75
CA VAL A 373 -2.83 -19.08 -4.98
C VAL A 373 -1.81 -17.98 -4.68
N GLY A 374 -1.95 -17.30 -3.55
CA GLY A 374 -0.98 -16.31 -3.10
C GLY A 374 0.38 -16.94 -2.81
N VAL A 375 0.43 -18.04 -2.07
CA VAL A 375 1.68 -18.80 -1.82
C VAL A 375 2.32 -19.24 -3.14
N GLN A 376 1.53 -19.83 -4.05
CA GLN A 376 1.98 -20.23 -5.39
C GLN A 376 2.61 -19.06 -6.15
N THR A 377 1.99 -17.90 -6.11
CA THR A 377 2.45 -16.70 -6.82
C THR A 377 3.77 -16.16 -6.26
N LEU A 378 3.90 -16.09 -4.93
CA LEU A 378 5.14 -15.65 -4.27
C LEU A 378 6.31 -16.61 -4.55
N VAL A 379 6.06 -17.92 -4.44
CA VAL A 379 7.08 -18.96 -4.78
C VAL A 379 7.47 -18.88 -6.25
N ALA A 380 6.49 -18.68 -7.15
CA ALA A 380 6.75 -18.54 -8.57
C ALA A 380 7.64 -17.33 -8.88
N PHE A 381 7.36 -16.18 -8.26
CA PHE A 381 8.20 -14.98 -8.42
C PHE A 381 9.64 -15.22 -7.97
N ALA A 382 9.82 -15.76 -6.75
CA ALA A 382 11.15 -16.02 -6.20
C ALA A 382 11.97 -16.96 -7.12
N ARG A 383 11.35 -18.02 -7.62
CA ARG A 383 12.01 -18.98 -8.53
C ARG A 383 12.31 -18.38 -9.90
N ALA A 384 11.36 -17.64 -10.47
CA ALA A 384 11.53 -17.03 -11.79
C ALA A 384 12.67 -16.00 -11.80
N VAL A 385 12.79 -15.19 -10.71
CA VAL A 385 13.91 -14.28 -10.51
C VAL A 385 15.21 -15.04 -10.27
N GLY A 386 15.22 -16.00 -9.33
CA GLY A 386 16.41 -16.77 -9.00
C GLY A 386 16.99 -17.53 -10.21
N ASN A 387 16.14 -18.11 -11.05
CA ASN A 387 16.53 -18.82 -12.27
C ASN A 387 16.90 -17.88 -13.44
N GLY A 388 16.64 -16.57 -13.36
CA GLY A 388 16.80 -15.64 -14.47
C GLY A 388 15.75 -15.83 -15.60
N GLU A 389 14.59 -16.41 -15.27
CA GLU A 389 13.49 -16.65 -16.23
C GLU A 389 12.65 -15.38 -16.49
N VAL A 390 12.78 -14.37 -15.64
CA VAL A 390 12.19 -13.04 -15.81
C VAL A 390 13.30 -11.98 -15.83
N ALA A 391 13.35 -11.20 -16.92
CA ALA A 391 14.29 -10.09 -17.06
C ALA A 391 13.69 -8.81 -16.46
N PHE A 392 14.59 -7.96 -15.92
CA PHE A 392 14.25 -6.66 -15.34
C PHE A 392 15.47 -5.72 -15.40
N GLU A 393 15.77 -5.18 -16.53
CA GLU A 393 16.84 -4.18 -16.69
C GLU A 393 16.30 -2.75 -16.66
#